data_ad41419e8432b97c33f217c0229ea87e
#
_entry.id   ad41419e8432b97c33f217c0229ea87e
#
_cell.length_a   1.000
_cell.length_b   1.000
_cell.length_c   1.000
_cell.angle_alpha   90.00
_cell.angle_beta   90.00
_cell.angle_gamma   90.00
#
_symmetry.space_group_name_H-M   'P 1'
#
loop_
_entity.id
_entity.type
_entity.pdbx_description
1 polymer ?
#
loop_
_entity_poly.entity_id
_entity_poly.type
_entity_poly.pdbx_seq_one_letter_code
_entity_poly.pdbx_strand_id
1 'polypeptide(L)' 'MANHLTPEEISKEFGIERKEVIRICVREHVPIYHGKIDKTLFDAVRADSQSQLVASAG' A
#
# COMPACT_ATOMS: atom_id res chain seq x y z
N MET A 1 -11.71 2.58 -13.58
CA MET A 1 -12.12 1.42 -12.84
C MET A 1 -11.41 1.31 -11.52
N ALA A 2 -12.16 1.08 -10.48
CA ALA A 2 -11.57 0.97 -9.15
C ALA A 2 -10.90 -0.39 -8.97
N ASN A 3 -9.65 -0.38 -8.57
CA ASN A 3 -8.90 -1.60 -8.28
C ASN A 3 -8.87 -1.81 -6.77
N HIS A 4 -9.97 -2.32 -6.23
CA HIS A 4 -10.08 -2.54 -4.80
C HIS A 4 -9.76 -3.98 -4.47
N LEU A 5 -8.75 -4.20 -3.66
CA LEU A 5 -8.29 -5.53 -3.26
C LEU A 5 -8.27 -5.61 -1.74
N THR A 6 -8.42 -6.84 -1.24
CA THR A 6 -8.28 -7.07 0.19
C THR A 6 -6.79 -6.96 0.56
N PRO A 7 -6.50 -6.71 1.85
CA PRO A 7 -5.09 -6.67 2.29
C PRO A 7 -4.33 -7.93 1.92
N GLU A 8 -5.01 -9.07 1.98
CA GLU A 8 -4.39 -10.34 1.63
C GLU A 8 -4.02 -10.39 0.16
N GLU A 9 -4.92 -9.90 -0.70
CA GLU A 9 -4.64 -9.86 -2.13
C GLU A 9 -3.51 -8.92 -2.45
N ILE A 10 -3.47 -7.76 -1.78
CA ILE A 10 -2.39 -6.81 -1.98
C ILE A 10 -1.07 -7.39 -1.51
N SER A 11 -1.07 -8.10 -0.39
CA SER A 11 0.16 -8.72 0.12
C SER A 11 0.75 -9.68 -0.89
N LYS A 12 -0.09 -10.45 -1.57
CA LYS A 12 0.37 -11.38 -2.59
C LYS A 12 0.85 -10.65 -3.84
N GLU A 13 0.12 -9.62 -4.22
CA GLU A 13 0.44 -8.86 -5.42
C GLU A 13 1.80 -8.17 -5.30
N PHE A 14 2.10 -7.64 -4.12
CA PHE A 14 3.30 -6.87 -3.89
C PHE A 14 4.42 -7.66 -3.21
N GLY A 15 4.14 -8.90 -2.81
CA GLY A 15 5.14 -9.73 -2.17
C GLY A 15 5.54 -9.24 -0.79
N ILE A 16 4.61 -8.67 -0.04
CA ILE A 16 4.84 -8.20 1.32
C ILE A 16 3.84 -8.85 2.27
N GLU A 17 4.08 -8.71 3.57
CA GLU A 17 3.20 -9.31 4.54
C GLU A 17 1.91 -8.52 4.68
N ARG A 18 0.84 -9.23 5.05
CA ARG A 18 -0.46 -8.61 5.22
C ARG A 18 -0.43 -7.49 6.26
N LYS A 19 0.26 -7.71 7.36
CA LYS A 19 0.36 -6.67 8.40
C LYS A 19 1.12 -5.46 7.90
N GLU A 20 2.04 -5.65 6.98
CA GLU A 20 2.77 -4.54 6.39
C GLU A 20 1.84 -3.71 5.53
N VAL A 21 0.94 -4.36 4.79
CA VAL A 21 -0.07 -3.67 4.00
C VAL A 21 -0.92 -2.76 4.90
N ILE A 22 -1.37 -3.30 6.02
CA ILE A 22 -2.21 -2.54 6.94
C ILE A 22 -1.42 -1.40 7.56
N ARG A 23 -0.16 -1.63 7.91
CA ARG A 23 0.69 -0.60 8.48
C ARG A 23 0.84 0.57 7.51
N ILE A 24 1.09 0.28 6.25
CA ILE A 24 1.24 1.32 5.24
C ILE A 24 -0.06 2.10 5.08
N CYS A 25 -1.19 1.41 5.07
CA CYS A 25 -2.48 2.07 4.95
C CYS A 25 -2.73 3.03 6.11
N VAL A 26 -2.37 2.63 7.32
CA VAL A 26 -2.55 3.48 8.49
C VAL A 26 -1.59 4.67 8.43
N ARG A 27 -0.35 4.42 8.10
CA ARG A 27 0.67 5.48 8.06
C ARG A 27 0.39 6.50 6.97
N GLU A 28 -0.02 6.04 5.80
CA GLU A 28 -0.23 6.91 4.65
C GLU A 28 -1.69 7.33 4.51
N HIS A 29 -2.54 6.97 5.45
CA HIS A 29 -3.95 7.34 5.44
C HIS A 29 -4.67 6.84 4.19
N VAL A 30 -4.34 5.64 3.75
CA VAL A 30 -5.02 5.02 2.63
C VAL A 30 -6.35 4.47 3.14
N PRO A 31 -7.47 4.94 2.59
CA PRO A 31 -8.77 4.49 3.08
C PRO A 31 -9.05 3.04 2.74
N ILE A 32 -9.73 2.37 3.65
CA ILE A 32 -10.14 0.99 3.45
C ILE A 32 -11.67 0.95 3.46
N TYR A 33 -12.25 0.52 2.34
CA TYR A 33 -13.70 0.45 2.18
C TYR A 33 -14.13 -1.00 2.12
N HIS A 34 -15.05 -1.38 3.01
CA HIS A 34 -15.59 -2.74 3.03
C HIS A 34 -14.48 -3.79 3.06
N GLY A 35 -13.41 -3.50 3.78
CA GLY A 35 -12.29 -4.42 3.89
C GLY A 35 -11.40 -4.48 2.66
N LYS A 36 -11.56 -3.53 1.74
CA LYS A 36 -10.76 -3.49 0.51
C LYS A 36 -10.00 -2.18 0.40
N ILE A 37 -8.86 -2.24 -0.25
CA ILE A 37 -7.95 -1.11 -0.39
C ILE A 37 -7.81 -0.76 -1.86
N ASP A 38 -7.76 0.53 -2.17
CA ASP A 38 -7.53 0.98 -3.54
C ASP A 38 -6.07 0.67 -3.91
N LYS A 39 -5.90 -0.28 -4.80
CA LYS A 39 -4.56 -0.73 -5.20
C LYS A 39 -3.76 0.40 -5.84
N THR A 40 -4.41 1.21 -6.66
CA THR A 40 -3.73 2.30 -7.34
C THR A 40 -3.16 3.30 -6.34
N LEU A 41 -3.95 3.67 -5.36
CA LEU A 41 -3.50 4.60 -4.33
C LEU A 41 -2.43 3.96 -3.45
N PHE A 42 -2.61 2.70 -3.08
CA PHE A 42 -1.62 1.99 -2.28
C PHE A 42 -0.27 1.94 -2.99
N ASP A 43 -0.30 1.61 -4.27
CA ASP A 43 0.92 1.52 -5.07
C ASP A 43 1.60 2.89 -5.16
N ALA A 44 0.82 3.94 -5.31
CA ALA A 44 1.37 5.29 -5.40
C ALA A 44 2.08 5.71 -4.11
N VAL A 45 1.44 5.48 -2.96
CA VAL A 45 2.05 5.87 -1.69
C VAL A 45 3.25 4.99 -1.35
N ARG A 46 3.19 3.73 -1.75
CA ARG A 46 4.30 2.82 -1.51
C ARG A 46 5.52 3.22 -2.35
N ALA A 47 5.30 3.56 -3.59
CA ALA A 47 6.38 4.00 -4.47
C ALA A 47 6.99 5.30 -3.98
N ASP A 48 6.16 6.22 -3.53
CA ASP A 48 6.63 7.50 -3.01
C ASP A 48 7.46 7.29 -1.75
N SER A 49 7.02 6.40 -0.87
CA SER A 49 7.74 6.10 0.35
C SER A 49 9.11 5.51 0.04
N GLN A 50 9.17 4.60 -0.93
CA GLN A 50 10.44 4.00 -1.33
C GLN A 50 11.36 5.03 -1.97
N SER A 51 10.79 5.93 -2.78
CA SER A 51 11.57 6.99 -3.39
C SER A 51 12.17 7.90 -2.34
N GLN A 52 11.44 8.22 -1.30
CA GLN A 52 11.94 9.05 -0.21
C GLN A 52 13.10 8.38 0.51
N LEU A 53 12.99 7.07 0.74
CA LEU A 53 14.07 6.33 1.37
C LEU A 53 15.34 6.36 0.54
N VAL A 54 15.20 6.19 -0.77
CA VAL A 54 16.34 6.24 -1.66
C VAL A 54 16.96 7.63 -1.67
N ALA A 55 16.13 8.65 -1.71
CA ALA A 55 16.62 10.03 -1.69
C ALA A 55 17.33 10.34 -0.39
N SER A 56 16.84 9.81 0.72
CA SER A 56 17.47 10.02 2.02
C SER A 56 18.83 9.35 2.08
N ALA A 57 18.96 8.20 1.46
CA ALA A 57 20.21 7.47 1.45
C ALA A 57 21.23 8.14 0.56
N GLY A 58 20.76 8.83 -0.46
CA GLY A 58 21.62 9.57 -1.33
C GLY A 58 21.97 10.89 -0.72
#